data_cdd10eb1cb790b0b5241eefbe3e97788
#
_entry.id   cdd10eb1cb790b0b5241eefbe3e97788
#
_cell.length_a   1.000
_cell.length_b   1.000
_cell.length_c   1.000
_cell.angle_alpha   90.00
_cell.angle_beta   90.00
_cell.angle_gamma   90.00
#
_symmetry.space_group_name_H-M   'P 1'
#
loop_
_entity.id
_entity.type
_entity.pdbx_description
1 polymer ?
#
loop_
_entity_poly.entity_id
_entity_poly.type
_entity_poly.pdbx_seq_one_letter_code
_entity_poly.pdbx_strand_id
1 'polypeptide(L)'
;MSDKLKKLLTVGAILLFGTAALSVDFTDDKNIIHVENYKVRNGDTFWNVTEYYRELDDRNLYIFEYQDEVRELNPHLKERHYQLQPDDVITVQYVQKK
;
A
#
# COMPACT_ATOMS: atom_id res chain seq x y z
N MET A 1 -5.80 -12.46 -6.78
CA MET A 1 -4.51 -11.84 -7.16
C MET A 1 -3.56 -12.90 -7.63
N SER A 2 -2.79 -12.64 -8.69
CA SER A 2 -1.85 -13.63 -9.21
C SER A 2 -0.63 -13.77 -8.29
N ASP A 3 0.04 -14.93 -8.34
CA ASP A 3 1.26 -15.16 -7.55
C ASP A 3 2.36 -14.16 -7.91
N LYS A 4 2.43 -13.77 -9.18
CA LYS A 4 3.38 -12.76 -9.65
C LYS A 4 3.15 -11.42 -8.94
N LEU A 5 1.90 -11.01 -8.77
CA LEU A 5 1.56 -9.76 -8.12
C LEU A 5 1.89 -9.83 -6.63
N LYS A 6 1.62 -10.96 -5.97
CA LYS A 6 2.00 -11.16 -4.57
C LYS A 6 3.50 -11.05 -4.35
N LYS A 7 4.30 -11.60 -5.26
CA LYS A 7 5.77 -11.48 -5.19
C LYS A 7 6.21 -10.03 -5.30
N LEU A 8 5.59 -9.27 -6.19
CA LEU A 8 5.92 -7.85 -6.35
C LEU A 8 5.56 -7.06 -5.09
N LEU A 9 4.43 -7.36 -4.46
CA LEU A 9 4.05 -6.75 -3.18
C LEU A 9 5.12 -6.95 -2.13
N THR A 10 5.56 -8.20 -1.95
CA THR A 10 6.57 -8.55 -0.94
C THR A 10 7.89 -7.84 -1.20
N VAL A 11 8.35 -7.86 -2.45
CA VAL A 11 9.60 -7.21 -2.84
C VAL A 11 9.51 -5.70 -2.64
N GLY A 12 8.40 -5.10 -3.05
CA GLY A 12 8.18 -3.67 -2.87
C GLY A 12 8.24 -3.26 -1.42
N ALA A 13 7.57 -4.01 -0.54
CA ALA A 13 7.58 -3.72 0.89
C ALA A 13 8.99 -3.79 1.49
N ILE A 14 9.77 -4.80 1.12
CA ILE A 14 11.14 -4.97 1.61
C ILE A 14 12.03 -3.81 1.14
N LEU A 15 11.96 -3.45 -0.13
CA LEU A 15 12.79 -2.40 -0.71
C LEU A 15 12.50 -1.02 -0.10
N LEU A 16 11.24 -0.77 0.29
CA LEU A 16 10.83 0.53 0.78
C LEU A 16 10.90 0.65 2.30
N PHE A 17 11.16 -0.46 2.99
CA PHE A 17 11.17 -0.47 4.45
C PHE A 17 12.24 0.49 4.98
N GLY A 18 11.83 1.35 5.91
CA GLY A 18 12.72 2.33 6.54
C GLY A 18 13.00 3.58 5.72
N THR A 19 12.43 3.69 4.52
CA THR A 19 12.65 4.85 3.64
C THR A 19 11.35 5.62 3.50
N ALA A 20 11.29 6.82 4.04
CA ALA A 20 10.08 7.65 3.98
C ALA A 20 9.92 8.30 2.60
N ALA A 21 8.66 8.49 2.19
CA ALA A 21 8.27 9.29 1.02
C ALA A 21 8.86 8.81 -0.31
N LEU A 22 9.12 7.52 -0.45
CA LEU A 22 9.54 6.94 -1.72
C LEU A 22 8.37 6.35 -2.49
N SER A 23 8.40 6.54 -3.79
CA SER A 23 7.48 5.87 -4.72
C SER A 23 8.30 5.05 -5.70
N VAL A 24 7.88 3.82 -5.94
CA VAL A 24 8.51 2.92 -6.91
C VAL A 24 7.41 2.32 -7.78
N ASP A 25 7.62 2.33 -9.08
CA ASP A 25 6.67 1.73 -10.02
C ASP A 25 7.24 0.46 -10.61
N PHE A 26 6.40 -0.57 -10.68
CA PHE A 26 6.70 -1.82 -11.36
C PHE A 26 5.71 -1.97 -12.50
N THR A 27 6.17 -2.42 -13.66
CA THR A 27 5.30 -2.60 -14.82
C THR A 27 5.34 -4.04 -15.31
N ASP A 28 4.20 -4.53 -15.77
CA ASP A 28 4.11 -5.76 -16.54
C ASP A 28 3.41 -5.45 -17.88
N ASP A 29 3.00 -6.48 -18.61
CA ASP A 29 2.44 -6.31 -19.95
C ASP A 29 1.14 -5.48 -19.97
N LYS A 30 0.37 -5.50 -18.88
CA LYS A 30 -0.97 -4.91 -18.83
C LYS A 30 -1.16 -3.91 -17.71
N ASN A 31 -0.28 -3.88 -16.73
CA ASN A 31 -0.49 -3.12 -15.51
C ASN A 31 0.75 -2.33 -15.11
N ILE A 32 0.50 -1.22 -14.44
CA ILE A 32 1.52 -0.46 -13.72
C ILE A 32 1.20 -0.61 -12.24
N ILE A 33 2.17 -1.08 -11.46
CA ILE A 33 2.01 -1.25 -10.02
C ILE A 33 2.77 -0.13 -9.33
N HIS A 34 2.05 0.74 -8.66
CA HIS A 34 2.64 1.85 -7.90
C HIS A 34 2.78 1.43 -6.44
N VAL A 35 3.96 1.59 -5.89
CA VAL A 35 4.22 1.34 -4.47
C VAL A 35 4.73 2.63 -3.86
N GLU A 36 4.06 3.10 -2.81
CA GLU A 36 4.40 4.36 -2.15
C GLU A 36 4.57 4.17 -0.65
N ASN A 37 5.53 4.87 -0.08
CA ASN A 37 5.63 5.06 1.35
C ASN A 37 4.99 6.39 1.71
N TYR A 38 3.80 6.33 2.27
CA TYR A 38 3.04 7.51 2.63
C TYR A 38 3.35 7.92 4.07
N LYS A 39 3.74 9.17 4.26
CA LYS A 39 3.97 9.73 5.59
C LYS A 39 2.63 10.22 6.17
N VAL A 40 2.22 9.63 7.27
CA VAL A 40 0.94 9.91 7.92
C VAL A 40 0.93 11.32 8.47
N ARG A 41 -0.14 12.05 8.21
CA ARG A 41 -0.35 13.40 8.71
C ARG A 41 -1.40 13.39 9.83
N ASN A 42 -1.44 14.48 10.57
CA ASN A 42 -2.41 14.64 11.64
C ASN A 42 -3.84 14.50 11.09
N GLY A 43 -4.64 13.65 11.72
CA GLY A 43 -6.01 13.39 11.29
C GLY A 43 -6.18 12.22 10.33
N ASP A 44 -5.10 11.67 9.79
CA ASP A 44 -5.18 10.50 8.92
C ASP A 44 -5.54 9.25 9.74
N THR A 45 -6.43 8.44 9.19
CA THR A 45 -6.79 7.14 9.74
C THR A 45 -6.45 6.06 8.73
N PHE A 46 -6.29 4.84 9.22
CA PHE A 46 -6.07 3.69 8.33
C PHE A 46 -7.18 3.58 7.28
N TRP A 47 -8.44 3.77 7.70
CA TRP A 47 -9.57 3.74 6.78
C TRP A 47 -9.44 4.80 5.69
N ASN A 48 -9.21 6.05 6.06
CA ASN A 48 -9.16 7.15 5.09
C ASN A 48 -8.00 7.00 4.11
N VAL A 49 -6.84 6.59 4.58
CA VAL A 49 -5.68 6.38 3.72
C VAL A 49 -5.93 5.23 2.74
N THR A 50 -6.45 4.10 3.23
CA THR A 50 -6.71 2.96 2.36
C THR A 50 -7.83 3.24 1.37
N GLU A 51 -8.86 3.98 1.78
CA GLU A 51 -9.94 4.37 0.87
C GLU A 51 -9.41 5.23 -0.28
N TYR A 52 -8.56 6.20 0.04
CA TYR A 52 -7.95 7.05 -0.98
C TYR A 52 -7.18 6.23 -2.03
N TYR A 53 -6.31 5.33 -1.58
CA TYR A 53 -5.49 4.55 -2.50
C TYR A 53 -6.30 3.47 -3.23
N ARG A 54 -7.33 2.92 -2.60
CA ARG A 54 -8.21 1.98 -3.27
C ARG A 54 -8.92 2.64 -4.47
N GLU A 55 -9.29 3.90 -4.35
CA GLU A 55 -9.92 4.61 -5.47
C GLU A 55 -8.98 4.78 -6.65
N LEU A 56 -7.67 4.82 -6.42
CA LEU A 56 -6.68 4.87 -7.48
C LEU A 56 -6.41 3.52 -8.13
N ASP A 57 -6.87 2.44 -7.51
CA ASP A 57 -6.62 1.07 -7.94
C ASP A 57 -7.67 0.62 -8.95
N ASP A 58 -7.23 0.14 -10.10
CA ASP A 58 -8.11 -0.26 -11.20
C ASP A 58 -8.64 -1.68 -11.09
N ARG A 59 -8.26 -2.43 -10.05
CA ARG A 59 -8.69 -3.83 -9.88
C ARG A 59 -10.11 -3.98 -9.36
N ASN A 60 -10.74 -2.90 -8.95
CA ASN A 60 -12.11 -2.91 -8.43
C ASN A 60 -12.29 -3.81 -7.20
N LEU A 61 -11.34 -3.74 -6.27
CA LEU A 61 -11.39 -4.51 -5.03
C LEU A 61 -12.38 -3.91 -4.02
N TYR A 62 -12.96 -4.75 -3.19
CA TYR A 62 -13.63 -4.27 -1.99
C TYR A 62 -12.64 -3.61 -1.06
N ILE A 63 -13.10 -2.62 -0.30
CA ILE A 63 -12.23 -1.91 0.64
C ILE A 63 -11.55 -2.87 1.62
N PHE A 64 -12.26 -3.89 2.10
CA PHE A 64 -11.69 -4.83 3.06
C PHE A 64 -10.58 -5.68 2.44
N GLU A 65 -10.73 -6.09 1.18
CA GLU A 65 -9.68 -6.80 0.46
C GLU A 65 -8.45 -5.91 0.28
N TYR A 66 -8.66 -4.67 -0.08
CA TYR A 66 -7.57 -3.72 -0.24
C TYR A 66 -6.85 -3.46 1.09
N GLN A 67 -7.61 -3.29 2.16
CA GLN A 67 -7.04 -3.10 3.50
C GLN A 67 -6.21 -4.28 3.95
N ASP A 68 -6.62 -5.51 3.63
CA ASP A 68 -5.83 -6.70 3.95
C ASP A 68 -4.47 -6.68 3.24
N GLU A 69 -4.43 -6.25 1.98
CA GLU A 69 -3.16 -6.08 1.27
C GLU A 69 -2.28 -5.04 1.97
N VAL A 70 -2.85 -3.92 2.37
CA VAL A 70 -2.10 -2.86 3.05
C VAL A 70 -1.58 -3.35 4.40
N ARG A 71 -2.37 -4.12 5.15
CA ARG A 71 -1.91 -4.71 6.40
C ARG A 71 -0.72 -5.63 6.20
N GLU A 72 -0.75 -6.45 5.15
CA GLU A 72 0.37 -7.34 4.82
C GLU A 72 1.65 -6.56 4.52
N LEU A 73 1.52 -5.38 3.93
CA LEU A 73 2.66 -4.52 3.63
C LEU A 73 3.20 -3.78 4.86
N ASN A 74 2.46 -3.77 5.95
CA ASN A 74 2.79 -2.95 7.12
C ASN A 74 2.72 -3.76 8.44
N PRO A 75 3.48 -4.85 8.55
CA PRO A 75 3.44 -5.65 9.76
C PRO A 75 3.89 -4.90 11.02
N HIS A 76 4.68 -3.85 10.86
CA HIS A 76 5.15 -3.02 11.97
C HIS A 76 4.01 -2.26 12.68
N LEU A 77 2.85 -2.14 12.05
CA LEU A 77 1.70 -1.45 12.66
C LEU A 77 0.73 -2.41 13.37
N LYS A 78 0.97 -3.71 13.27
CA LYS A 78 0.05 -4.72 13.79
C LYS A 78 -0.17 -4.59 15.30
N GLU A 79 0.86 -4.32 16.05
CA GLU A 79 0.79 -4.20 17.52
C GLU A 79 -0.09 -3.05 17.97
N ARG A 80 -0.24 -2.02 17.13
CA ARG A 80 -1.11 -0.88 17.40
C ARG A 80 -2.47 -1.00 16.72
N HIS A 81 -2.82 -2.19 16.24
CA HIS A 81 -4.08 -2.44 15.53
C HIS A 81 -4.28 -1.49 14.35
N TYR A 82 -3.18 -1.12 13.68
CA TYR A 82 -3.18 -0.22 12.51
C TYR A 82 -3.75 1.17 12.81
N GLN A 83 -3.66 1.61 14.07
CA GLN A 83 -3.94 2.99 14.42
C GLN A 83 -2.77 3.86 13.99
N LEU A 84 -3.05 4.79 13.08
CA LEU A 84 -2.02 5.65 12.53
C LEU A 84 -1.76 6.85 13.44
N GLN A 85 -0.50 7.25 13.54
CA GLN A 85 -0.07 8.43 14.27
C GLN A 85 0.71 9.33 13.31
N PRO A 86 0.70 10.66 13.54
CA PRO A 86 1.51 11.55 12.70
C PRO A 86 2.97 11.08 12.63
N ASP A 87 3.56 11.22 11.47
CA ASP A 87 4.93 10.81 11.14
C ASP A 87 5.15 9.31 10.98
N ASP A 88 4.15 8.47 11.22
CA ASP A 88 4.23 7.07 10.79
C ASP A 88 4.41 7.00 9.28
N VAL A 89 5.06 5.95 8.83
CA VAL A 89 5.15 5.66 7.40
C VAL A 89 4.36 4.39 7.12
N ILE A 90 3.42 4.48 6.19
CA ILE A 90 2.62 3.35 5.76
C ILE A 90 2.91 3.08 4.28
N THR A 91 3.23 1.84 3.98
CA THR A 91 3.47 1.40 2.60
C THR A 91 2.15 1.01 1.97
N VAL A 92 1.83 1.59 0.83
CA VAL A 92 0.61 1.29 0.08
C VAL A 92 0.97 0.91 -1.34
N GLN A 93 0.07 0.18 -1.98
CA GLN A 93 0.25 -0.23 -3.35
C GLN A 93 -1.09 -0.08 -4.07
N TYR A 94 -1.04 0.38 -5.32
CA TYR A 94 -2.22 0.40 -6.16
C TYR A 94 -1.83 0.07 -7.59
N VAL A 95 -2.74 -0.56 -8.31
CA VAL A 95 -2.50 -1.08 -9.66
C VAL A 95 -3.33 -0.28 -10.64
N GLN A 96 -2.68 0.21 -11.70
CA GLN A 96 -3.37 0.91 -12.78
C GLN A 96 -3.17 0.14 -14.08
N LYS A 97 -4.22 0.03 -14.85
CA LYS A 97 -4.17 -0.60 -16.18
C LYS A 97 -3.47 0.35 -17.16
N LYS A 98 -2.65 -0.23 -18.02
CA LYS A 98 -2.04 0.51 -19.11
C LYS A 98 -3.07 0.92 -20.15
#